data_16ed7dd5bf621b5daca16187696b708e
#
_entry.id   16ed7dd5bf621b5daca16187696b708e
#
_cell.length_a   1.000
_cell.length_b   1.000
_cell.length_c   1.000
_cell.angle_alpha   90.00
_cell.angle_beta   90.00
_cell.angle_gamma   90.00
#
_symmetry.space_group_name_H-M   'P 1'
#
loop_
_entity.id
_entity.type
_entity.pdbx_description
1 polymer ?
#
loop_
_entity_poly.entity_id
_entity_poly.type
_entity_poly.pdbx_seq_one_letter_code
_entity_poly.pdbx_strand_id
1 'polypeptide(L)'
;MSEPRLRAKEWDAADGLAAQRAEFVLDEGDGGSGGEAVYLDGNSLGALPVAVPGRVEDVVRRQWGALRIRSWTESGWWTAPERIGDRIAPLVGAAAGQIVVGDSTSVNVFKAVVGAVRLARSADGAAGPARDEIVVDATTFPTDGYIAESAARMTGCTLRPVPPSEIPDALGDRTAAVLLNHVDYRTGRLHDLPALTAAVHAAGAYVVWDLCHSAGALPVGLDEHGVDLAVGCTYKYLNGGPGAPAYLYVRAELQDRFDSPLPGWNSHAEPFGMRPEYAPAPGALRGRVGTPDILSMLALEAALDVWDDVTVEAVRAKSLALTDFFLECVEAYVPEGRVECLTPRPHGERGSQIALRCPDAGDVMKRLIERGVVGDFRHPDVLRFGFTPLYVGFADTERAARVLAEVLAETGE
;
A
#
# COMPACT_ATOMS: atom_id res chain seq x y z
N MET A 1 -14.45 1.32 35.98
CA MET A 1 -13.87 1.40 34.63
C MET A 1 -12.59 0.59 34.69
N SER A 2 -12.33 -0.30 33.70
CA SER A 2 -11.08 -1.10 33.71
C SER A 2 -9.85 -0.20 33.51
N GLU A 3 -8.68 -0.66 33.99
CA GLU A 3 -7.42 0.08 33.83
C GLU A 3 -7.09 0.43 32.38
N PRO A 4 -7.20 -0.51 31.39
CA PRO A 4 -6.99 -0.18 29.98
C PRO A 4 -7.90 0.95 29.48
N ARG A 5 -9.17 0.98 29.90
CA ARG A 5 -10.13 2.01 29.48
C ARG A 5 -9.83 3.40 30.05
N LEU A 6 -9.22 3.50 31.23
CA LEU A 6 -8.75 4.78 31.79
C LEU A 6 -7.55 5.27 30.99
N ARG A 7 -6.57 4.38 30.76
CA ARG A 7 -5.36 4.66 30.00
C ARG A 7 -5.66 5.09 28.55
N ALA A 8 -6.61 4.44 27.88
CA ALA A 8 -7.06 4.83 26.53
C ALA A 8 -7.49 6.30 26.47
N LYS A 9 -8.30 6.76 27.45
CA LYS A 9 -8.75 8.16 27.49
C LYS A 9 -7.61 9.14 27.74
N GLU A 10 -6.66 8.78 28.58
CA GLU A 10 -5.48 9.61 28.87
C GLU A 10 -4.61 9.73 27.62
N TRP A 11 -4.42 8.64 26.90
CA TRP A 11 -3.61 8.62 25.69
C TRP A 11 -4.27 9.34 24.52
N ASP A 12 -5.61 9.20 24.34
CA ASP A 12 -6.34 10.00 23.36
C ASP A 12 -6.25 11.50 23.64
N ALA A 13 -6.30 11.89 24.91
CA ALA A 13 -6.15 13.30 25.30
C ALA A 13 -4.73 13.86 25.06
N ALA A 14 -3.72 13.00 24.99
CA ALA A 14 -2.33 13.35 24.72
C ALA A 14 -1.92 13.11 23.25
N ASP A 15 -2.82 12.61 22.41
CA ASP A 15 -2.54 12.24 21.03
C ASP A 15 -2.35 13.46 20.12
N GLY A 16 -1.12 13.65 19.62
CA GLY A 16 -0.79 14.74 18.70
C GLY A 16 -1.49 14.67 17.34
N LEU A 17 -2.06 13.50 16.96
CA LEU A 17 -2.80 13.29 15.72
C LEU A 17 -4.32 13.27 15.94
N ALA A 18 -4.83 13.52 17.14
CA ALA A 18 -6.26 13.46 17.46
C ALA A 18 -7.12 14.35 16.54
N ALA A 19 -6.60 15.53 16.16
CA ALA A 19 -7.31 16.47 15.29
C ALA A 19 -7.53 15.91 13.87
N GLN A 20 -6.67 15.02 13.40
CA GLN A 20 -6.78 14.44 12.06
C GLN A 20 -8.05 13.59 11.85
N ARG A 21 -8.63 13.07 12.93
CA ARG A 21 -9.89 12.33 12.85
C ARG A 21 -11.03 13.14 12.23
N ALA A 22 -11.05 14.47 12.45
CA ALA A 22 -12.06 15.36 11.89
C ALA A 22 -11.95 15.55 10.37
N GLU A 23 -10.82 15.15 9.77
CA GLU A 23 -10.62 15.17 8.33
C GLU A 23 -11.27 13.96 7.62
N PHE A 24 -11.96 13.08 8.35
CA PHE A 24 -12.59 11.87 7.81
C PHE A 24 -14.08 11.79 8.12
N VAL A 25 -14.85 11.22 7.20
CA VAL A 25 -16.27 10.90 7.38
C VAL A 25 -16.37 9.52 8.03
N LEU A 26 -16.62 9.47 9.32
CA LEU A 26 -16.67 8.23 10.11
C LEU A 26 -18.05 7.94 10.72
N ASP A 27 -18.92 8.95 10.84
CA ASP A 27 -20.15 8.88 11.62
C ASP A 27 -21.38 8.42 10.84
N GLU A 28 -21.30 8.26 9.52
CA GLU A 28 -22.44 7.91 8.66
C GLU A 28 -22.61 6.39 8.44
N GLY A 29 -22.22 5.56 9.40
CA GLY A 29 -22.48 4.13 9.30
C GLY A 29 -23.93 3.77 9.61
N ASP A 30 -24.61 3.02 8.73
CA ASP A 30 -25.89 2.32 8.96
C ASP A 30 -25.85 1.30 10.12
N GLY A 31 -24.97 1.52 11.08
CA GLY A 31 -24.76 0.63 12.21
C GLY A 31 -25.99 0.62 13.11
N GLY A 32 -26.83 -0.39 12.98
CA GLY A 32 -28.00 -0.66 13.85
C GLY A 32 -27.67 -0.79 15.34
N SER A 33 -26.47 -0.41 15.78
CA SER A 33 -25.98 -0.44 17.15
C SER A 33 -25.95 0.91 17.88
N GLY A 34 -26.41 2.01 17.26
CA GLY A 34 -26.58 3.31 17.93
C GLY A 34 -25.29 4.00 18.41
N GLY A 35 -24.13 3.65 17.87
CA GLY A 35 -22.84 4.27 18.21
C GLY A 35 -21.88 4.27 17.00
N GLU A 36 -20.90 5.17 17.04
CA GLU A 36 -19.82 5.26 16.04
C GLU A 36 -19.09 3.92 15.88
N ALA A 37 -18.92 3.45 14.65
CA ALA A 37 -18.21 2.20 14.35
C ALA A 37 -16.70 2.38 14.54
N VAL A 38 -16.03 1.37 15.10
CA VAL A 38 -14.56 1.27 15.13
C VAL A 38 -14.10 0.67 13.82
N TYR A 39 -13.48 1.47 12.95
CA TYR A 39 -13.02 1.04 11.64
C TYR A 39 -11.55 0.66 11.66
N LEU A 40 -11.27 -0.65 11.67
CA LEU A 40 -9.93 -1.25 11.68
C LEU A 40 -9.65 -2.06 10.39
N ASP A 41 -10.12 -1.55 9.25
CA ASP A 41 -9.87 -2.16 7.94
C ASP A 41 -9.28 -1.17 6.92
N GLY A 42 -8.59 -0.15 7.39
CA GLY A 42 -7.87 0.81 6.55
C GLY A 42 -6.75 0.20 5.71
N ASN A 43 -6.29 -0.99 6.07
CA ASN A 43 -5.38 -1.82 5.28
C ASN A 43 -6.06 -2.58 4.13
N SER A 44 -7.37 -2.51 4.00
CA SER A 44 -8.15 -2.98 2.83
C SER A 44 -8.73 -1.81 2.04
N LEU A 45 -9.35 -0.85 2.73
CA LEU A 45 -9.85 0.40 2.15
C LEU A 45 -9.73 1.52 3.20
N GLY A 46 -9.09 2.63 2.86
CA GLY A 46 -9.03 3.81 3.73
C GLY A 46 -10.39 4.49 3.90
N ALA A 47 -10.59 5.17 5.03
CA ALA A 47 -11.80 5.96 5.28
C ALA A 47 -11.89 7.17 4.33
N LEU A 48 -13.11 7.66 4.11
CA LEU A 48 -13.39 8.78 3.21
C LEU A 48 -12.91 10.11 3.82
N PRO A 49 -11.93 10.83 3.21
CA PRO A 49 -11.60 12.18 3.63
C PRO A 49 -12.70 13.19 3.27
N VAL A 50 -12.94 14.17 4.15
CA VAL A 50 -14.03 15.18 4.00
C VAL A 50 -13.86 16.08 2.77
N ALA A 51 -12.63 16.24 2.26
CA ALA A 51 -12.35 17.04 1.06
C ALA A 51 -12.78 16.35 -0.24
N VAL A 52 -12.89 15.03 -0.26
CA VAL A 52 -13.11 14.24 -1.49
C VAL A 52 -14.48 14.49 -2.14
N PRO A 53 -15.63 14.47 -1.42
CA PRO A 53 -16.94 14.65 -2.05
C PRO A 53 -17.05 15.97 -2.83
N GLY A 54 -16.59 17.06 -2.24
CA GLY A 54 -16.61 18.39 -2.90
C GLY A 54 -15.70 18.45 -4.14
N ARG A 55 -14.54 17.80 -4.08
CA ARG A 55 -13.62 17.70 -5.23
C ARG A 55 -14.27 16.90 -6.36
N VAL A 56 -14.85 15.75 -6.08
CA VAL A 56 -15.51 14.91 -7.09
C VAL A 56 -16.69 15.64 -7.72
N GLU A 57 -17.49 16.36 -6.93
CA GLU A 57 -18.58 17.19 -7.44
C GLU A 57 -18.06 18.27 -8.40
N ASP A 58 -17.01 19.00 -8.05
CA ASP A 58 -16.37 19.98 -8.93
C ASP A 58 -15.85 19.36 -10.23
N VAL A 59 -15.19 18.21 -10.14
CA VAL A 59 -14.69 17.49 -11.32
C VAL A 59 -15.85 17.14 -12.28
N VAL A 60 -16.97 16.63 -11.74
CA VAL A 60 -18.11 16.23 -12.56
C VAL A 60 -18.84 17.44 -13.14
N ARG A 61 -19.18 18.43 -12.31
CA ARG A 61 -20.04 19.55 -12.73
C ARG A 61 -19.31 20.61 -13.52
N ARG A 62 -18.18 21.08 -13.02
CA ARG A 62 -17.44 22.19 -13.62
C ARG A 62 -16.43 21.71 -14.63
N GLN A 63 -15.51 20.84 -14.19
CA GLN A 63 -14.38 20.47 -15.06
C GLN A 63 -14.85 19.63 -16.26
N TRP A 64 -15.60 18.57 -16.02
CA TRP A 64 -16.14 17.76 -17.11
C TRP A 64 -17.39 18.42 -17.74
N GLY A 65 -18.39 18.79 -16.94
CA GLY A 65 -19.67 19.28 -17.44
C GLY A 65 -19.57 20.61 -18.20
N ALA A 66 -18.86 21.62 -17.65
CA ALA A 66 -18.76 22.94 -18.24
C ALA A 66 -17.51 23.11 -19.12
N LEU A 67 -16.31 22.75 -18.63
CA LEU A 67 -15.05 22.96 -19.34
C LEU A 67 -14.77 21.89 -20.41
N ARG A 68 -15.23 20.66 -20.19
CA ARG A 68 -15.05 19.53 -21.11
C ARG A 68 -13.57 19.31 -21.48
N ILE A 69 -13.25 19.22 -22.76
CA ILE A 69 -11.89 18.98 -23.27
C ILE A 69 -10.86 20.01 -22.79
N ARG A 70 -11.27 21.24 -22.49
CA ARG A 70 -10.39 22.30 -22.00
C ARG A 70 -9.81 21.99 -20.61
N SER A 71 -10.43 21.10 -19.86
CA SER A 71 -9.94 20.72 -18.53
C SER A 71 -8.59 20.02 -18.54
N TRP A 72 -8.16 19.48 -19.67
CA TRP A 72 -6.79 18.97 -19.80
C TRP A 72 -5.74 20.02 -19.45
N THR A 73 -5.98 21.28 -19.83
CA THR A 73 -5.08 22.41 -19.55
C THR A 73 -5.60 23.29 -18.43
N GLU A 74 -6.88 23.70 -18.46
CA GLU A 74 -7.44 24.68 -17.54
C GLU A 74 -7.65 24.12 -16.12
N SER A 75 -7.83 22.80 -15.98
CA SER A 75 -7.98 22.11 -14.66
C SER A 75 -6.77 21.24 -14.32
N GLY A 76 -5.71 21.26 -15.12
CA GLY A 76 -4.47 20.52 -14.84
C GLY A 76 -4.59 19.01 -14.91
N TRP A 77 -5.53 18.45 -15.69
CA TRP A 77 -5.66 17.00 -15.84
C TRP A 77 -4.42 16.37 -16.46
N TRP A 78 -3.76 17.10 -17.37
CA TRP A 78 -2.57 16.63 -18.08
C TRP A 78 -1.42 16.29 -17.12
N THR A 79 -1.21 17.12 -16.10
CA THR A 79 -0.10 17.00 -15.14
C THR A 79 -0.51 16.27 -13.85
N ALA A 80 -1.76 15.83 -13.72
CA ALA A 80 -2.23 15.18 -12.51
C ALA A 80 -1.42 13.93 -12.14
N PRO A 81 -1.03 13.03 -13.07
CA PRO A 81 -0.24 11.84 -12.71
C PRO A 81 1.10 12.15 -12.03
N GLU A 82 1.82 13.18 -12.49
CA GLU A 82 3.09 13.60 -11.89
C GLU A 82 2.87 14.38 -10.59
N ARG A 83 1.97 15.36 -10.63
CA ARG A 83 1.71 16.23 -9.49
C ARG A 83 1.26 15.43 -8.25
N ILE A 84 0.43 14.42 -8.46
CA ILE A 84 0.00 13.53 -7.38
C ILE A 84 1.14 12.59 -6.98
N GLY A 85 1.93 12.12 -7.93
CA GLY A 85 3.15 11.34 -7.67
C GLY A 85 4.13 12.12 -6.79
N ASP A 86 4.33 13.40 -7.04
CA ASP A 86 5.19 14.27 -6.25
C ASP A 86 4.66 14.50 -4.80
N ARG A 87 3.35 14.40 -4.58
CA ARG A 87 2.75 14.41 -3.23
C ARG A 87 2.93 13.08 -2.51
N ILE A 88 2.95 11.96 -3.22
CA ILE A 88 3.19 10.63 -2.64
C ILE A 88 4.69 10.43 -2.35
N ALA A 89 5.58 11.01 -3.14
CA ALA A 89 7.02 10.79 -3.06
C ALA A 89 7.59 10.94 -1.63
N PRO A 90 7.34 12.04 -0.88
CA PRO A 90 7.86 12.18 0.48
C PRO A 90 7.31 11.12 1.45
N LEU A 91 6.11 10.59 1.23
CA LEU A 91 5.50 9.57 2.09
C LEU A 91 6.18 8.20 1.97
N VAL A 92 6.95 7.98 0.92
CA VAL A 92 7.71 6.73 0.68
C VAL A 92 9.22 6.97 0.61
N GLY A 93 9.68 8.18 0.93
CA GLY A 93 11.10 8.55 0.93
C GLY A 93 11.72 8.60 -0.46
N ALA A 94 10.98 9.17 -1.42
CA ALA A 94 11.44 9.42 -2.78
C ALA A 94 11.47 10.92 -3.08
N ALA A 95 12.37 11.35 -3.98
CA ALA A 95 12.36 12.70 -4.52
C ALA A 95 11.24 12.88 -5.57
N ALA A 96 10.86 14.14 -5.81
CA ALA A 96 9.92 14.50 -6.87
C ALA A 96 10.41 14.01 -8.25
N GLY A 97 9.47 13.69 -9.14
CA GLY A 97 9.75 13.22 -10.50
C GLY A 97 10.09 11.73 -10.60
N GLN A 98 10.08 10.98 -9.51
CA GLN A 98 10.34 9.54 -9.50
C GLN A 98 9.07 8.68 -9.44
N ILE A 99 7.92 9.28 -9.15
CA ILE A 99 6.65 8.58 -9.04
C ILE A 99 5.67 9.09 -10.09
N VAL A 100 5.00 8.16 -10.73
CA VAL A 100 3.87 8.45 -11.62
C VAL A 100 2.63 7.66 -11.16
N VAL A 101 1.50 8.36 -11.08
CA VAL A 101 0.22 7.75 -10.68
C VAL A 101 -0.56 7.34 -11.91
N GLY A 102 -1.09 6.13 -11.90
CA GLY A 102 -1.93 5.58 -12.96
C GLY A 102 -2.06 4.07 -12.88
N ASP A 103 -3.00 3.53 -13.63
CA ASP A 103 -3.32 2.11 -13.72
C ASP A 103 -3.68 1.48 -12.36
N SER A 104 -3.76 0.18 -12.28
CA SER A 104 -3.89 -0.59 -11.04
C SER A 104 -2.53 -1.11 -10.56
N THR A 105 -2.43 -1.50 -9.30
CA THR A 105 -1.23 -2.16 -8.76
C THR A 105 -0.81 -3.36 -9.62
N SER A 106 -1.76 -4.18 -10.04
CA SER A 106 -1.48 -5.36 -10.88
C SER A 106 -0.80 -5.00 -12.20
N VAL A 107 -1.27 -3.93 -12.87
CA VAL A 107 -0.66 -3.42 -14.10
C VAL A 107 0.73 -2.85 -13.81
N ASN A 108 0.90 -2.13 -12.71
CA ASN A 108 2.19 -1.56 -12.32
C ASN A 108 3.20 -2.64 -11.92
N VAL A 109 2.79 -3.70 -11.20
CA VAL A 109 3.63 -4.89 -10.93
C VAL A 109 4.13 -5.50 -12.25
N PHE A 110 3.23 -5.70 -13.22
CA PHE A 110 3.61 -6.21 -14.54
C PHE A 110 4.65 -5.32 -15.23
N LYS A 111 4.40 -4.00 -15.27
CA LYS A 111 5.35 -3.04 -15.86
C LYS A 111 6.70 -3.06 -15.16
N ALA A 112 6.69 -3.07 -13.83
CA ALA A 112 7.90 -3.04 -13.02
C ALA A 112 8.73 -4.33 -13.19
N VAL A 113 8.11 -5.51 -13.09
CA VAL A 113 8.81 -6.80 -13.22
C VAL A 113 9.39 -6.99 -14.62
N VAL A 114 8.62 -6.73 -15.67
CA VAL A 114 9.14 -6.81 -17.06
C VAL A 114 10.23 -5.76 -17.30
N GLY A 115 10.04 -4.54 -16.79
CA GLY A 115 11.04 -3.47 -16.87
C GLY A 115 12.34 -3.85 -16.15
N ALA A 116 12.27 -4.45 -14.96
CA ALA A 116 13.43 -4.96 -14.21
C ALA A 116 14.22 -6.02 -15.00
N VAL A 117 13.51 -6.98 -15.62
CA VAL A 117 14.15 -8.00 -16.49
C VAL A 117 14.85 -7.34 -17.67
N ARG A 118 14.23 -6.34 -18.33
CA ARG A 118 14.83 -5.61 -19.45
C ARG A 118 16.06 -4.80 -19.01
N LEU A 119 16.01 -4.15 -17.84
CA LEU A 119 17.13 -3.44 -17.24
C LEU A 119 18.30 -4.38 -16.98
N ALA A 120 18.06 -5.54 -16.37
CA ALA A 120 19.08 -6.56 -16.08
C ALA A 120 19.79 -7.01 -17.37
N ARG A 121 19.04 -7.36 -18.40
CA ARG A 121 19.59 -7.82 -19.70
C ARG A 121 20.33 -6.73 -20.48
N SER A 122 19.91 -5.47 -20.33
CA SER A 122 20.60 -4.35 -20.97
C SER A 122 21.92 -3.98 -20.28
N ALA A 123 22.08 -4.25 -19.00
CA ALA A 123 23.28 -3.96 -18.24
C ALA A 123 24.43 -4.91 -18.57
N ASP A 124 24.14 -6.20 -18.78
CA ASP A 124 25.15 -7.23 -19.03
C ASP A 124 25.64 -7.26 -20.49
N GLY A 125 24.92 -6.60 -21.42
CA GLY A 125 25.23 -6.65 -22.86
C GLY A 125 25.07 -8.07 -23.44
N ALA A 126 25.49 -8.27 -24.69
CA ALA A 126 25.32 -9.54 -25.41
C ALA A 126 26.26 -10.68 -24.90
N ALA A 127 27.23 -10.38 -24.06
CA ALA A 127 28.26 -11.32 -23.59
C ALA A 127 28.12 -11.71 -22.11
N GLY A 128 27.15 -11.12 -21.38
CA GLY A 128 26.88 -11.43 -19.99
C GLY A 128 26.12 -12.74 -19.79
N PRO A 129 26.05 -13.25 -18.52
CA PRO A 129 25.22 -14.42 -18.20
C PRO A 129 23.76 -14.17 -18.55
N ALA A 130 23.07 -15.22 -19.01
CA ALA A 130 21.64 -15.10 -19.31
C ALA A 130 20.86 -14.88 -18.00
N ARG A 131 20.41 -13.64 -17.74
CA ARG A 131 19.52 -13.33 -16.62
C ARG A 131 18.09 -13.72 -16.99
N ASP A 132 17.71 -14.92 -16.56
CA ASP A 132 16.49 -15.60 -16.96
C ASP A 132 15.67 -16.16 -15.77
N GLU A 133 15.94 -15.67 -14.55
CA GLU A 133 15.17 -15.98 -13.37
C GLU A 133 14.49 -14.73 -12.79
N ILE A 134 13.20 -14.89 -12.39
CA ILE A 134 12.48 -13.94 -11.54
C ILE A 134 12.25 -14.63 -10.20
N VAL A 135 12.82 -14.09 -9.13
CA VAL A 135 12.56 -14.54 -7.75
C VAL A 135 11.37 -13.78 -7.20
N VAL A 136 10.46 -14.48 -6.55
CA VAL A 136 9.28 -13.89 -5.91
C VAL A 136 9.12 -14.45 -4.50
N ASP A 137 8.65 -13.61 -3.58
CA ASP A 137 8.24 -14.08 -2.25
C ASP A 137 7.17 -15.17 -2.38
N ALA A 138 7.45 -16.36 -1.88
CA ALA A 138 6.53 -17.50 -1.93
C ALA A 138 5.22 -17.28 -1.15
N THR A 139 5.21 -16.28 -0.26
CA THR A 139 4.04 -15.89 0.55
C THR A 139 3.36 -14.62 0.05
N THR A 140 3.80 -14.06 -1.08
CA THR A 140 3.29 -12.82 -1.66
C THR A 140 1.76 -12.82 -1.81
N PHE A 141 1.19 -11.63 -1.92
CA PHE A 141 -0.23 -11.52 -2.28
C PHE A 141 -0.49 -12.28 -3.58
N PRO A 142 -1.53 -13.13 -3.65
CA PRO A 142 -1.70 -14.06 -4.78
C PRO A 142 -1.66 -13.40 -6.16
N THR A 143 -2.21 -12.18 -6.29
CA THR A 143 -2.18 -11.44 -7.55
C THR A 143 -0.76 -11.13 -8.02
N ASP A 144 0.14 -10.76 -7.12
CA ASP A 144 1.54 -10.48 -7.47
C ASP A 144 2.22 -11.74 -8.03
N GLY A 145 1.94 -12.90 -7.42
CA GLY A 145 2.40 -14.19 -7.92
C GLY A 145 1.85 -14.49 -9.33
N TYR A 146 0.56 -14.26 -9.57
CA TYR A 146 -0.05 -14.47 -10.90
C TYR A 146 0.56 -13.56 -11.96
N ILE A 147 0.80 -12.30 -11.62
CA ILE A 147 1.41 -11.32 -12.52
C ILE A 147 2.89 -11.66 -12.77
N ALA A 148 3.64 -12.04 -11.73
CA ALA A 148 5.03 -12.46 -11.86
C ALA A 148 5.16 -13.70 -12.76
N GLU A 149 4.26 -14.68 -12.65
CA GLU A 149 4.22 -15.85 -13.53
C GLU A 149 3.93 -15.46 -14.99
N SER A 150 3.00 -14.53 -15.20
CA SER A 150 2.70 -14.03 -16.55
C SER A 150 3.90 -13.26 -17.13
N ALA A 151 4.55 -12.41 -16.35
CA ALA A 151 5.75 -11.68 -16.74
C ALA A 151 6.90 -12.64 -17.08
N ALA A 152 7.11 -13.70 -16.28
CA ALA A 152 8.12 -14.72 -16.54
C ALA A 152 7.89 -15.42 -17.87
N ARG A 153 6.66 -15.85 -18.16
CA ARG A 153 6.32 -16.45 -19.45
C ARG A 153 6.57 -15.51 -20.63
N MET A 154 6.22 -14.24 -20.50
CA MET A 154 6.40 -13.25 -21.58
C MET A 154 7.87 -12.88 -21.83
N THR A 155 8.68 -12.90 -20.80
CA THR A 155 10.11 -12.58 -20.88
C THR A 155 11.00 -13.81 -21.14
N GLY A 156 10.42 -15.01 -21.15
CA GLY A 156 11.18 -16.26 -21.25
C GLY A 156 12.01 -16.53 -19.98
N CYS A 157 11.60 -15.99 -18.83
CA CYS A 157 12.21 -16.27 -17.55
C CYS A 157 11.54 -17.45 -16.84
N THR A 158 12.29 -18.07 -15.93
CA THR A 158 11.74 -19.01 -14.94
C THR A 158 11.29 -18.25 -13.72
N LEU A 159 10.07 -18.48 -13.24
CA LEU A 159 9.60 -17.96 -11.95
C LEU A 159 10.09 -18.88 -10.83
N ARG A 160 10.69 -18.30 -9.79
CA ARG A 160 11.19 -19.02 -8.62
C ARG A 160 10.59 -18.45 -7.33
N PRO A 161 9.50 -19.05 -6.81
CA PRO A 161 8.97 -18.69 -5.49
C PRO A 161 9.93 -19.14 -4.38
N VAL A 162 10.29 -18.23 -3.46
CA VAL A 162 11.25 -18.46 -2.37
C VAL A 162 10.70 -17.83 -1.10
N PRO A 163 10.76 -18.51 0.07
CA PRO A 163 10.43 -17.87 1.34
C PRO A 163 11.32 -16.63 1.57
N PRO A 164 10.80 -15.52 2.11
CA PRO A 164 11.56 -14.28 2.27
C PRO A 164 12.89 -14.44 3.03
N SER A 165 12.94 -15.33 4.03
CA SER A 165 14.15 -15.63 4.79
C SER A 165 15.26 -16.34 3.98
N GLU A 166 14.90 -16.98 2.88
CA GLU A 166 15.82 -17.76 2.03
C GLU A 166 16.21 -16.99 0.75
N ILE A 167 15.61 -15.82 0.51
CA ILE A 167 15.88 -15.05 -0.70
C ILE A 167 17.37 -14.71 -0.87
N PRO A 168 18.11 -14.21 0.14
CA PRO A 168 19.52 -13.89 -0.03
C PRO A 168 20.35 -15.08 -0.54
N ASP A 169 20.08 -16.29 -0.06
CA ASP A 169 20.77 -17.51 -0.46
C ASP A 169 20.31 -18.06 -1.82
N ALA A 170 19.15 -17.62 -2.27
CA ALA A 170 18.55 -18.04 -3.54
C ALA A 170 19.04 -17.21 -4.74
N LEU A 171 19.66 -16.04 -4.50
CA LEU A 171 20.10 -15.13 -5.55
C LEU A 171 21.36 -15.62 -6.24
N GLY A 172 21.52 -15.32 -7.54
CA GLY A 172 22.67 -15.70 -8.31
C GLY A 172 22.74 -15.00 -9.67
N ASP A 173 23.75 -15.38 -10.47
CA ASP A 173 24.03 -14.76 -11.77
C ASP A 173 22.88 -14.84 -12.76
N ARG A 174 21.96 -15.79 -12.58
CA ARG A 174 20.76 -15.94 -13.40
C ARG A 174 19.60 -15.05 -12.97
N THR A 175 19.64 -14.50 -11.76
CA THR A 175 18.56 -13.66 -11.24
C THR A 175 18.51 -12.33 -12.01
N ALA A 176 17.39 -12.06 -12.67
CA ALA A 176 17.12 -10.80 -13.36
C ALA A 176 16.39 -9.80 -12.46
N ALA A 177 15.34 -10.27 -11.80
CA ALA A 177 14.46 -9.44 -10.99
C ALA A 177 13.99 -10.18 -9.73
N VAL A 178 13.72 -9.41 -8.69
CA VAL A 178 13.15 -9.92 -7.43
C VAL A 178 11.91 -9.08 -7.09
N LEU A 179 10.75 -9.73 -6.89
CA LEU A 179 9.50 -9.08 -6.47
C LEU A 179 9.20 -9.43 -5.02
N LEU A 180 9.04 -8.42 -4.18
CA LEU A 180 8.84 -8.54 -2.74
C LEU A 180 7.71 -7.63 -2.26
N ASN A 181 6.91 -8.11 -1.30
CA ASN A 181 6.05 -7.25 -0.50
C ASN A 181 6.86 -6.69 0.68
N HIS A 182 6.76 -5.40 0.96
CA HIS A 182 7.44 -4.81 2.12
C HIS A 182 6.76 -5.21 3.44
N VAL A 183 5.43 -5.27 3.45
CA VAL A 183 4.65 -5.79 4.58
C VAL A 183 3.80 -6.96 4.11
N ASP A 184 3.96 -8.11 4.75
CA ASP A 184 3.13 -9.29 4.48
C ASP A 184 1.66 -9.02 4.79
N TYR A 185 0.79 -9.25 3.81
CA TYR A 185 -0.63 -8.89 3.90
C TYR A 185 -1.43 -9.71 4.91
N ARG A 186 -0.96 -10.92 5.27
CA ARG A 186 -1.65 -11.83 6.20
C ARG A 186 -1.23 -11.60 7.64
N THR A 187 0.08 -11.56 7.87
CA THR A 187 0.65 -11.53 9.22
C THR A 187 1.00 -10.12 9.70
N GLY A 188 1.13 -9.17 8.77
CA GLY A 188 1.66 -7.84 9.08
C GLY A 188 3.18 -7.81 9.32
N ARG A 189 3.91 -8.89 9.00
CA ARG A 189 5.38 -8.90 9.09
C ARG A 189 5.98 -7.85 8.16
N LEU A 190 6.86 -7.03 8.69
CA LEU A 190 7.68 -6.09 7.95
C LEU A 190 8.99 -6.78 7.56
N HIS A 191 9.31 -6.80 6.27
CA HIS A 191 10.57 -7.32 5.76
C HIS A 191 11.66 -6.25 5.78
N ASP A 192 12.90 -6.67 5.95
CA ASP A 192 14.09 -5.80 5.96
C ASP A 192 14.39 -5.32 4.53
N LEU A 193 13.72 -4.23 4.13
CA LEU A 193 13.87 -3.65 2.80
C LEU A 193 15.33 -3.26 2.49
N PRO A 194 16.08 -2.58 3.39
CA PRO A 194 17.50 -2.28 3.16
C PRO A 194 18.35 -3.51 2.90
N ALA A 195 18.28 -4.50 3.79
CA ALA A 195 19.13 -5.71 3.67
C ALA A 195 18.81 -6.54 2.44
N LEU A 196 17.51 -6.72 2.13
CA LEU A 196 17.08 -7.47 0.93
C LEU A 196 17.44 -6.73 -0.36
N THR A 197 17.26 -5.40 -0.41
CA THR A 197 17.68 -4.59 -1.57
C THR A 197 19.18 -4.72 -1.80
N ALA A 198 20.00 -4.61 -0.75
CA ALA A 198 21.45 -4.77 -0.85
C ALA A 198 21.85 -6.17 -1.33
N ALA A 199 21.19 -7.23 -0.86
CA ALA A 199 21.44 -8.60 -1.31
C ALA A 199 21.09 -8.78 -2.81
N VAL A 200 19.98 -8.22 -3.27
CA VAL A 200 19.58 -8.25 -4.68
C VAL A 200 20.62 -7.55 -5.56
N HIS A 201 21.07 -6.37 -5.14
CA HIS A 201 22.12 -5.62 -5.85
C HIS A 201 23.46 -6.36 -5.87
N ALA A 202 23.84 -7.03 -4.77
CA ALA A 202 25.08 -7.83 -4.73
C ALA A 202 25.06 -8.98 -5.74
N ALA A 203 23.89 -9.52 -6.06
CA ALA A 203 23.71 -10.51 -7.13
C ALA A 203 23.61 -9.88 -8.54
N GLY A 204 23.67 -8.55 -8.66
CA GLY A 204 23.52 -7.81 -9.92
C GLY A 204 22.10 -7.83 -10.49
N ALA A 205 21.10 -8.15 -9.69
CA ALA A 205 19.68 -8.16 -10.05
C ALA A 205 19.00 -6.84 -9.70
N TYR A 206 17.75 -6.65 -10.14
CA TYR A 206 16.91 -5.50 -9.84
C TYR A 206 15.77 -5.88 -8.92
N VAL A 207 15.47 -5.01 -7.95
CA VAL A 207 14.37 -5.22 -6.99
C VAL A 207 13.11 -4.44 -7.37
N VAL A 208 11.96 -5.08 -7.19
CA VAL A 208 10.63 -4.48 -7.26
C VAL A 208 9.94 -4.67 -5.92
N TRP A 209 9.63 -3.58 -5.22
CA TRP A 209 8.91 -3.60 -3.96
C TRP A 209 7.42 -3.29 -4.14
N ASP A 210 6.54 -4.15 -3.61
CA ASP A 210 5.15 -3.80 -3.38
C ASP A 210 5.00 -3.14 -2.01
N LEU A 211 4.53 -1.89 -2.02
CA LEU A 211 4.35 -1.03 -0.87
C LEU A 211 2.88 -0.85 -0.46
N CYS A 212 1.98 -1.71 -0.94
CA CYS A 212 0.54 -1.59 -0.70
C CYS A 212 0.14 -1.54 0.78
N HIS A 213 0.95 -2.09 1.68
CA HIS A 213 0.74 -2.06 3.13
C HIS A 213 1.74 -1.18 3.88
N SER A 214 2.57 -0.41 3.15
CA SER A 214 3.62 0.45 3.72
C SER A 214 3.38 1.93 3.49
N ALA A 215 3.01 2.31 2.26
CA ALA A 215 2.79 3.71 1.90
C ALA A 215 1.66 4.31 2.75
N GLY A 216 1.97 5.39 3.47
CA GLY A 216 1.05 6.01 4.42
C GLY A 216 0.90 5.29 5.77
N ALA A 217 1.64 4.21 6.01
CA ALA A 217 1.61 3.47 7.28
C ALA A 217 2.93 3.54 8.05
N LEU A 218 4.05 3.61 7.33
CA LEU A 218 5.40 3.60 7.92
C LEU A 218 6.42 4.22 6.94
N PRO A 219 7.56 4.74 7.44
CA PRO A 219 8.67 5.20 6.61
C PRO A 219 9.23 4.06 5.76
N VAL A 220 9.51 4.33 4.48
CA VAL A 220 10.05 3.34 3.53
C VAL A 220 11.49 3.65 3.14
N GLY A 221 11.81 4.91 2.77
CA GLY A 221 13.15 5.34 2.42
C GLY A 221 13.64 4.81 1.06
N LEU A 222 12.81 4.93 0.01
CA LEU A 222 13.13 4.38 -1.32
C LEU A 222 14.48 4.86 -1.87
N ASP A 223 14.74 6.18 -1.82
CA ASP A 223 15.98 6.77 -2.33
C ASP A 223 17.17 6.44 -1.39
N GLU A 224 16.95 6.50 -0.07
CA GLU A 224 17.97 6.21 0.93
C GLU A 224 18.54 4.79 0.77
N HIS A 225 17.66 3.84 0.48
CA HIS A 225 18.03 2.42 0.35
C HIS A 225 18.29 1.99 -1.09
N GLY A 226 18.28 2.93 -2.03
CA GLY A 226 18.61 2.69 -3.43
C GLY A 226 17.65 1.73 -4.14
N VAL A 227 16.38 1.69 -3.74
CA VAL A 227 15.37 0.82 -4.35
C VAL A 227 15.26 1.12 -5.85
N ASP A 228 15.22 0.09 -6.69
CA ASP A 228 15.20 0.27 -8.14
C ASP A 228 13.81 0.66 -8.64
N LEU A 229 12.82 -0.14 -8.28
CA LEU A 229 11.41 0.00 -8.68
C LEU A 229 10.51 -0.29 -7.49
N ALA A 230 9.42 0.44 -7.39
CA ALA A 230 8.38 0.12 -6.42
C ALA A 230 6.98 0.41 -7.00
N VAL A 231 6.01 -0.28 -6.46
CA VAL A 231 4.59 -0.08 -6.78
C VAL A 231 3.79 0.02 -5.47
N GLY A 232 2.63 0.65 -5.52
CA GLY A 232 1.73 0.65 -4.37
C GLY A 232 0.33 1.10 -4.77
N CYS A 233 -0.66 0.63 -4.04
CA CYS A 233 -2.03 1.11 -4.16
C CYS A 233 -2.22 2.40 -3.34
N THR A 234 -3.23 3.18 -3.70
CA THR A 234 -3.53 4.44 -3.00
C THR A 234 -4.84 4.40 -2.21
N TYR A 235 -5.66 3.34 -2.39
CA TYR A 235 -6.96 3.22 -1.74
C TYR A 235 -6.92 2.71 -0.29
N LYS A 236 -5.77 2.24 0.20
CA LYS A 236 -5.58 1.79 1.59
C LYS A 236 -5.19 2.95 2.50
N TYR A 237 -3.99 2.95 3.08
CA TYR A 237 -3.52 3.96 4.02
C TYR A 237 -3.39 5.38 3.44
N LEU A 238 -3.36 5.53 2.11
CA LEU A 238 -3.41 6.84 1.45
C LEU A 238 -4.84 7.36 1.22
N ASN A 239 -5.87 6.59 1.59
CA ASN A 239 -7.28 6.97 1.60
C ASN A 239 -7.84 7.47 0.25
N GLY A 240 -7.25 7.08 -0.87
CA GLY A 240 -7.63 7.55 -2.21
C GLY A 240 -9.00 7.08 -2.71
N GLY A 241 -9.66 6.21 -1.97
CA GLY A 241 -11.01 5.71 -2.26
C GLY A 241 -11.04 4.46 -3.15
N PRO A 242 -12.22 3.85 -3.31
CA PRO A 242 -12.38 2.60 -4.05
C PRO A 242 -12.00 2.77 -5.53
N GLY A 243 -11.10 1.89 -5.99
CA GLY A 243 -10.61 1.93 -7.36
C GLY A 243 -9.62 3.06 -7.66
N ALA A 244 -9.11 3.76 -6.64
CA ALA A 244 -8.09 4.78 -6.82
C ALA A 244 -6.87 4.23 -7.57
N PRO A 245 -6.25 5.03 -8.48
CA PRO A 245 -5.13 4.58 -9.27
C PRO A 245 -3.92 4.27 -8.40
N ALA A 246 -3.15 3.29 -8.79
CA ALA A 246 -1.90 2.93 -8.17
C ALA A 246 -0.76 3.89 -8.57
N TYR A 247 0.42 3.71 -7.99
CA TYR A 247 1.61 4.42 -8.43
C TYR A 247 2.74 3.47 -8.79
N LEU A 248 3.63 3.96 -9.65
CA LEU A 248 4.89 3.33 -10.04
C LEU A 248 6.03 4.30 -9.70
N TYR A 249 6.99 3.84 -8.89
CA TYR A 249 8.26 4.49 -8.64
C TYR A 249 9.33 3.89 -9.55
N VAL A 250 10.13 4.76 -10.15
CA VAL A 250 11.33 4.39 -10.91
C VAL A 250 12.47 5.27 -10.44
N ARG A 251 13.51 4.66 -9.86
CA ARG A 251 14.69 5.39 -9.38
C ARG A 251 15.29 6.27 -10.48
N ALA A 252 15.68 7.50 -10.13
CA ALA A 252 16.10 8.52 -11.09
C ALA A 252 17.15 8.03 -12.09
N GLU A 253 18.18 7.31 -11.62
CA GLU A 253 19.27 6.79 -12.47
C GLU A 253 18.83 5.70 -13.44
N LEU A 254 17.66 5.11 -13.23
CA LEU A 254 17.13 4.05 -14.09
C LEU A 254 16.10 4.57 -15.11
N GLN A 255 15.58 5.77 -14.91
CA GLN A 255 14.47 6.30 -15.69
C GLN A 255 14.76 6.27 -17.19
N ASP A 256 15.93 6.70 -17.63
CA ASP A 256 16.27 6.73 -19.06
C ASP A 256 16.46 5.34 -19.69
N ARG A 257 16.68 4.34 -18.86
CA ARG A 257 16.84 2.94 -19.27
C ARG A 257 15.59 2.10 -19.04
N PHE A 258 14.64 2.60 -18.25
CA PHE A 258 13.40 1.87 -17.94
C PHE A 258 12.54 1.74 -19.20
N ASP A 259 12.41 0.53 -19.70
CA ASP A 259 11.62 0.18 -20.88
C ASP A 259 10.31 -0.50 -20.45
N SER A 260 9.22 0.29 -20.38
CA SER A 260 7.89 -0.19 -20.03
C SER A 260 7.36 -1.15 -21.10
N PRO A 261 6.81 -2.32 -20.72
CA PRO A 261 6.18 -3.24 -21.68
C PRO A 261 4.85 -2.76 -22.25
N LEU A 262 4.29 -1.69 -21.69
CA LEU A 262 3.02 -1.10 -22.11
C LEU A 262 3.23 0.34 -22.57
N PRO A 263 3.83 0.57 -23.75
CA PRO A 263 3.94 1.90 -24.31
C PRO A 263 2.55 2.40 -24.71
N GLY A 264 2.31 3.70 -24.52
CA GLY A 264 1.04 4.30 -24.87
C GLY A 264 1.18 5.77 -25.28
N TRP A 265 0.11 6.36 -25.79
CA TRP A 265 0.14 7.74 -26.25
C TRP A 265 0.53 8.72 -25.13
N ASN A 266 0.12 8.40 -23.87
CA ASN A 266 0.37 9.26 -22.71
C ASN A 266 1.80 9.14 -22.16
N SER A 267 2.56 8.14 -22.61
CA SER A 267 3.99 7.97 -22.29
C SER A 267 4.91 8.31 -23.46
N HIS A 268 4.37 8.86 -24.54
CA HIS A 268 5.16 9.31 -25.69
C HIS A 268 5.80 10.68 -25.41
N ALA A 269 7.03 10.90 -25.88
CA ALA A 269 7.74 12.18 -25.76
C ALA A 269 6.99 13.35 -26.41
N GLU A 270 6.30 13.07 -27.52
CA GLU A 270 5.48 14.03 -28.28
C GLU A 270 4.06 13.47 -28.47
N PRO A 271 3.22 13.41 -27.39
CA PRO A 271 1.95 12.68 -27.45
C PRO A 271 0.95 13.19 -28.47
N PHE A 272 1.01 14.48 -28.82
CA PHE A 272 0.16 15.10 -29.82
C PHE A 272 0.76 15.11 -31.23
N GLY A 273 2.00 14.62 -31.41
CA GLY A 273 2.65 14.48 -32.70
C GLY A 273 2.06 13.37 -33.57
N MET A 274 1.27 12.46 -32.95
CA MET A 274 0.60 11.32 -33.60
C MET A 274 1.53 10.53 -34.54
N ARG A 275 2.80 10.40 -34.11
CA ARG A 275 3.81 9.66 -34.87
C ARG A 275 3.60 8.16 -34.75
N PRO A 276 3.81 7.36 -35.81
CA PRO A 276 3.68 5.91 -35.71
C PRO A 276 4.82 5.24 -34.92
N GLU A 277 5.99 5.88 -34.88
CA GLU A 277 7.13 5.40 -34.10
C GLU A 277 7.03 5.87 -32.65
N TYR A 278 7.17 4.93 -31.72
CA TYR A 278 7.15 5.26 -30.29
C TYR A 278 8.51 5.84 -29.86
N ALA A 279 8.46 6.99 -29.21
CA ALA A 279 9.57 7.58 -28.47
C ALA A 279 9.14 7.79 -27.02
N PRO A 280 9.84 7.19 -26.02
CA PRO A 280 9.44 7.29 -24.62
C PRO A 280 9.58 8.70 -24.07
N ALA A 281 8.63 9.12 -23.25
CA ALA A 281 8.72 10.34 -22.48
C ALA A 281 9.93 10.29 -21.52
N PRO A 282 10.48 11.45 -21.09
CA PRO A 282 11.54 11.49 -20.10
C PRO A 282 11.02 11.08 -18.71
N GLY A 283 11.93 10.65 -17.85
CA GLY A 283 11.65 10.39 -16.44
C GLY A 283 10.67 9.24 -16.22
N ALA A 284 9.99 9.27 -15.06
CA ALA A 284 8.99 8.27 -14.69
C ALA A 284 7.75 8.30 -15.60
N LEU A 285 7.55 9.35 -16.39
CA LEU A 285 6.41 9.50 -17.30
C LEU A 285 6.30 8.39 -18.33
N ARG A 286 7.42 7.75 -18.69
CA ARG A 286 7.41 6.57 -19.58
C ARG A 286 6.71 5.35 -18.97
N GLY A 287 6.41 5.38 -17.67
CA GLY A 287 5.56 4.40 -17.00
C GLY A 287 4.07 4.58 -17.22
N ARG A 288 3.61 5.71 -17.80
CA ARG A 288 2.21 5.93 -18.18
C ARG A 288 1.83 5.07 -19.39
N VAL A 289 0.53 4.87 -19.59
CA VAL A 289 0.01 4.07 -20.71
C VAL A 289 -1.00 4.88 -21.52
N GLY A 290 -2.26 4.77 -21.19
CA GLY A 290 -3.37 5.43 -21.86
C GLY A 290 -3.85 6.68 -21.16
N THR A 291 -5.07 7.09 -21.49
CA THR A 291 -5.77 8.18 -20.81
C THR A 291 -5.95 7.85 -19.33
N PRO A 292 -5.48 8.69 -18.41
CA PRO A 292 -5.61 8.42 -16.98
C PRO A 292 -7.07 8.51 -16.51
N ASP A 293 -7.40 7.79 -15.45
CA ASP A 293 -8.70 7.87 -14.77
C ASP A 293 -8.80 9.17 -13.94
N ILE A 294 -9.30 10.23 -14.56
CA ILE A 294 -9.32 11.57 -13.99
C ILE A 294 -10.21 11.65 -12.74
N LEU A 295 -11.36 10.98 -12.72
CA LEU A 295 -12.29 11.08 -11.58
C LEU A 295 -11.66 10.53 -10.29
N SER A 296 -11.14 9.32 -10.33
CA SER A 296 -10.50 8.70 -9.17
C SER A 296 -9.15 9.35 -8.85
N MET A 297 -8.41 9.80 -9.86
CA MET A 297 -7.13 10.50 -9.67
C MET A 297 -7.28 11.82 -8.92
N LEU A 298 -8.30 12.63 -9.25
CA LEU A 298 -8.55 13.89 -8.55
C LEU A 298 -9.23 13.69 -7.19
N ALA A 299 -9.95 12.58 -7.00
CA ALA A 299 -10.38 12.14 -5.67
C ALA A 299 -9.18 11.80 -4.77
N LEU A 300 -8.21 11.04 -5.30
CA LEU A 300 -6.95 10.76 -4.62
C LEU A 300 -6.18 12.05 -4.29
N GLU A 301 -6.11 13.01 -5.23
CA GLU A 301 -5.43 14.28 -4.97
C GLU A 301 -6.01 15.00 -3.75
N ALA A 302 -7.35 15.07 -3.64
CA ALA A 302 -8.02 15.64 -2.48
C ALA A 302 -7.83 14.80 -1.20
N ALA A 303 -7.76 13.48 -1.34
CA ALA A 303 -7.51 12.62 -0.19
C ALA A 303 -6.11 12.81 0.42
N LEU A 304 -5.13 13.19 -0.41
CA LEU A 304 -3.78 13.48 0.08
C LEU A 304 -3.68 14.78 0.89
N ASP A 305 -4.71 15.64 0.91
CA ASP A 305 -4.71 16.87 1.70
C ASP A 305 -4.56 16.58 3.22
N VAL A 306 -4.99 15.41 3.69
CA VAL A 306 -4.80 14.97 5.09
C VAL A 306 -3.33 14.82 5.51
N TRP A 307 -2.40 14.81 4.55
CA TRP A 307 -0.97 14.64 4.78
C TRP A 307 -0.19 15.96 4.84
N ASP A 308 -0.83 17.11 4.55
CA ASP A 308 -0.13 18.39 4.42
C ASP A 308 0.59 18.81 5.73
N ASP A 309 0.01 18.49 6.90
CA ASP A 309 0.57 18.79 8.23
C ASP A 309 0.95 17.52 9.03
N VAL A 310 1.08 16.38 8.37
CA VAL A 310 1.35 15.08 9.01
C VAL A 310 2.61 14.45 8.45
N THR A 311 3.50 13.99 9.33
CA THR A 311 4.68 13.20 8.90
C THR A 311 4.43 11.71 9.04
N VAL A 312 5.03 10.93 8.16
CA VAL A 312 4.93 9.46 8.21
C VAL A 312 5.56 8.88 9.49
N GLU A 313 6.54 9.57 10.07
CA GLU A 313 7.16 9.23 11.36
C GLU A 313 6.17 9.37 12.52
N ALA A 314 5.38 10.45 12.56
CA ALA A 314 4.34 10.64 13.56
C ALA A 314 3.25 9.57 13.44
N VAL A 315 2.83 9.25 12.21
CA VAL A 315 1.90 8.14 11.92
C VAL A 315 2.49 6.82 12.39
N ARG A 316 3.76 6.54 12.10
CA ARG A 316 4.42 5.31 12.53
C ARG A 316 4.48 5.19 14.05
N ALA A 317 4.87 6.26 14.75
CA ALA A 317 4.95 6.27 16.21
C ALA A 317 3.59 5.92 16.85
N LYS A 318 2.51 6.56 16.40
CA LYS A 318 1.15 6.28 16.89
C LYS A 318 0.70 4.87 16.48
N SER A 319 0.99 4.41 15.26
CA SER A 319 0.67 3.04 14.81
C SER A 319 1.26 1.97 15.73
N LEU A 320 2.52 2.12 16.10
CA LEU A 320 3.17 1.20 17.03
C LEU A 320 2.51 1.22 18.41
N ALA A 321 2.21 2.41 18.93
CA ALA A 321 1.52 2.56 20.21
C ALA A 321 0.11 1.96 20.21
N LEU A 322 -0.68 2.17 19.14
CA LEU A 322 -2.01 1.57 18.98
C LEU A 322 -1.95 0.05 18.89
N THR A 323 -1.01 -0.51 18.13
CA THR A 323 -0.86 -1.96 17.98
C THR A 323 -0.35 -2.64 19.25
N ASP A 324 0.57 -2.02 20.00
CA ASP A 324 0.99 -2.50 21.32
C ASP A 324 -0.19 -2.49 22.28
N PHE A 325 -0.91 -1.38 22.36
CA PHE A 325 -2.05 -1.24 23.24
C PHE A 325 -3.19 -2.22 22.90
N PHE A 326 -3.44 -2.47 21.62
CA PHE A 326 -4.41 -3.50 21.21
C PHE A 326 -4.02 -4.87 21.73
N LEU A 327 -2.76 -5.26 21.59
CA LEU A 327 -2.27 -6.55 22.05
C LEU A 327 -2.32 -6.67 23.59
N GLU A 328 -1.99 -5.60 24.31
CA GLU A 328 -2.14 -5.55 25.78
C GLU A 328 -3.62 -5.72 26.22
N CYS A 329 -4.54 -5.04 25.51
CA CYS A 329 -5.97 -5.19 25.76
C CYS A 329 -6.49 -6.61 25.44
N VAL A 330 -6.01 -7.22 24.35
CA VAL A 330 -6.33 -8.61 24.01
C VAL A 330 -5.84 -9.55 25.11
N GLU A 331 -4.60 -9.38 25.59
CA GLU A 331 -4.06 -10.19 26.70
C GLU A 331 -4.83 -9.99 28.01
N ALA A 332 -5.35 -8.78 28.25
CA ALA A 332 -6.12 -8.47 29.47
C ALA A 332 -7.56 -8.99 29.44
N TYR A 333 -8.19 -9.07 28.25
CA TYR A 333 -9.62 -9.37 28.13
C TYR A 333 -9.92 -10.76 27.58
N VAL A 334 -9.07 -11.27 26.68
CA VAL A 334 -9.28 -12.57 26.02
C VAL A 334 -8.58 -13.67 26.81
N PRO A 335 -9.28 -14.76 27.18
CA PRO A 335 -8.66 -15.89 27.87
C PRO A 335 -7.49 -16.47 27.06
N GLU A 336 -6.43 -16.88 27.78
CA GLU A 336 -5.25 -17.49 27.19
C GLU A 336 -5.59 -18.68 26.29
N GLY A 337 -4.94 -18.78 25.14
CA GLY A 337 -5.13 -19.86 24.17
C GLY A 337 -6.35 -19.71 23.25
N ARG A 338 -7.18 -18.67 23.41
CA ARG A 338 -8.34 -18.44 22.52
C ARG A 338 -7.94 -17.82 21.18
N VAL A 339 -6.86 -17.06 21.16
CA VAL A 339 -6.29 -16.45 19.95
C VAL A 339 -4.77 -16.61 19.94
N GLU A 340 -4.19 -16.72 18.76
CA GLU A 340 -2.74 -16.70 18.53
C GLU A 340 -2.37 -15.47 17.73
N CYS A 341 -1.46 -14.64 18.22
CA CYS A 341 -0.95 -13.50 17.47
C CYS A 341 0.08 -13.97 16.42
N LEU A 342 -0.23 -13.75 15.14
CA LEU A 342 0.67 -14.08 14.02
C LEU A 342 1.60 -12.93 13.68
N THR A 343 1.27 -11.71 14.08
CA THR A 343 2.08 -10.51 13.83
C THR A 343 3.30 -10.51 14.75
N PRO A 344 4.50 -10.27 14.24
CA PRO A 344 5.70 -10.13 15.06
C PRO A 344 5.55 -9.04 16.12
N ARG A 345 6.03 -9.32 17.34
CA ARG A 345 6.00 -8.36 18.44
C ARG A 345 7.03 -7.22 18.33
N PRO A 346 8.26 -7.47 17.85
CA PRO A 346 9.26 -6.39 17.70
C PRO A 346 8.79 -5.31 16.71
N HIS A 347 8.96 -4.04 17.08
CA HIS A 347 8.52 -2.88 16.29
C HIS A 347 9.16 -2.83 14.90
N GLY A 348 10.43 -3.24 14.78
CA GLY A 348 11.15 -3.29 13.49
C GLY A 348 10.71 -4.44 12.55
N GLU A 349 9.85 -5.36 13.04
CA GLU A 349 9.43 -6.53 12.28
C GLU A 349 7.94 -6.53 11.93
N ARG A 350 7.20 -5.44 12.20
CA ARG A 350 5.77 -5.37 11.90
C ARG A 350 5.35 -4.07 11.22
N GLY A 351 4.30 -4.16 10.40
CA GLY A 351 3.61 -3.01 9.81
C GLY A 351 2.59 -2.38 10.75
N SER A 352 1.48 -1.87 10.18
CA SER A 352 0.39 -1.18 10.90
C SER A 352 -0.87 -2.03 11.01
N GLN A 353 -0.73 -3.35 11.12
CA GLN A 353 -1.85 -4.28 11.28
C GLN A 353 -1.50 -5.37 12.30
N ILE A 354 -2.53 -5.92 12.94
CA ILE A 354 -2.45 -7.10 13.80
C ILE A 354 -3.28 -8.22 13.20
N ALA A 355 -2.70 -9.40 13.14
CA ALA A 355 -3.32 -10.64 12.69
C ALA A 355 -3.44 -11.61 13.88
N LEU A 356 -4.67 -12.03 14.17
CA LEU A 356 -4.97 -12.99 15.22
C LEU A 356 -5.59 -14.24 14.58
N ARG A 357 -4.98 -15.40 14.84
CA ARG A 357 -5.59 -16.69 14.48
C ARG A 357 -6.56 -17.14 15.56
N CYS A 358 -7.75 -17.56 15.16
CA CYS A 358 -8.69 -18.23 16.05
C CYS A 358 -9.60 -19.20 15.27
N PRO A 359 -10.17 -20.22 15.93
CA PRO A 359 -11.24 -21.03 15.32
C PRO A 359 -12.41 -20.15 14.89
N ASP A 360 -13.06 -20.53 13.78
CA ASP A 360 -14.27 -19.86 13.26
C ASP A 360 -14.11 -18.35 13.03
N ALA A 361 -12.89 -17.91 12.70
CA ALA A 361 -12.55 -16.50 12.52
C ALA A 361 -13.51 -15.73 11.59
N GLY A 362 -14.07 -16.39 10.57
CA GLY A 362 -15.08 -15.79 9.70
C GLY A 362 -16.37 -15.42 10.44
N ASP A 363 -16.88 -16.30 11.28
CA ASP A 363 -18.08 -16.05 12.09
C ASP A 363 -17.80 -15.03 13.21
N VAL A 364 -16.61 -15.11 13.82
CA VAL A 364 -16.15 -14.11 14.81
C VAL A 364 -16.12 -12.71 14.16
N MET A 365 -15.52 -12.55 12.98
CA MET A 365 -15.46 -11.26 12.29
C MET A 365 -16.86 -10.74 11.94
N LYS A 366 -17.76 -11.60 11.47
CA LYS A 366 -19.14 -11.20 11.20
C LYS A 366 -19.84 -10.62 12.45
N ARG A 367 -19.69 -11.29 13.62
CA ARG A 367 -20.25 -10.82 14.89
C ARG A 367 -19.59 -9.54 15.39
N LEU A 368 -18.30 -9.34 15.14
CA LEU A 368 -17.59 -8.10 15.43
C LEU A 368 -18.20 -6.93 14.64
N ILE A 369 -18.42 -7.12 13.33
CA ILE A 369 -19.03 -6.11 12.46
C ILE A 369 -20.45 -5.77 12.93
N GLU A 370 -21.27 -6.77 13.28
CA GLU A 370 -22.60 -6.58 13.84
C GLU A 370 -22.60 -5.75 15.14
N ARG A 371 -21.47 -5.69 15.87
CA ARG A 371 -21.25 -4.91 17.09
C ARG A 371 -20.45 -3.63 16.88
N GLY A 372 -20.29 -3.23 15.62
CA GLY A 372 -19.64 -1.97 15.24
C GLY A 372 -18.12 -2.01 15.36
N VAL A 373 -17.48 -3.17 15.23
CA VAL A 373 -16.03 -3.31 15.07
C VAL A 373 -15.74 -3.92 13.71
N VAL A 374 -15.21 -3.12 12.81
CA VAL A 374 -14.95 -3.50 11.42
C VAL A 374 -13.47 -3.82 11.25
N GLY A 375 -13.17 -5.08 10.98
CA GLY A 375 -11.88 -5.58 10.50
C GLY A 375 -12.13 -6.51 9.32
N ASP A 376 -11.15 -7.29 8.90
CA ASP A 376 -11.34 -8.29 7.86
C ASP A 376 -10.91 -9.70 8.29
N PHE A 377 -11.26 -10.66 7.44
CA PHE A 377 -10.98 -12.08 7.63
C PHE A 377 -10.14 -12.61 6.48
N ARG A 378 -9.11 -13.38 6.83
CA ARG A 378 -8.27 -14.09 5.84
C ARG A 378 -8.34 -15.59 6.09
N HIS A 379 -8.71 -16.32 5.04
CA HIS A 379 -8.75 -17.77 5.10
C HIS A 379 -7.41 -18.38 5.52
N PRO A 380 -7.45 -19.49 6.30
CA PRO A 380 -8.67 -20.16 6.78
C PRO A 380 -9.20 -19.60 8.11
N ASP A 381 -8.39 -18.94 8.92
CA ASP A 381 -8.62 -18.77 10.36
C ASP A 381 -8.06 -17.46 10.96
N VAL A 382 -7.81 -16.42 10.13
CA VAL A 382 -7.14 -15.20 10.56
C VAL A 382 -8.08 -13.99 10.59
N LEU A 383 -8.26 -13.39 11.77
CA LEU A 383 -8.80 -12.04 11.95
C LEU A 383 -7.68 -11.04 11.68
N ARG A 384 -7.95 -9.99 10.92
CA ARG A 384 -6.98 -8.97 10.64
C ARG A 384 -7.55 -7.58 10.96
N PHE A 385 -6.76 -6.80 11.72
CA PHE A 385 -7.10 -5.45 12.14
C PHE A 385 -6.03 -4.49 11.67
N GLY A 386 -6.39 -3.54 10.81
CA GLY A 386 -5.51 -2.50 10.28
C GLY A 386 -5.69 -1.19 11.04
N PHE A 387 -4.61 -0.69 11.60
CA PHE A 387 -4.61 0.54 12.39
C PHE A 387 -4.18 1.72 11.51
N THR A 388 -5.10 2.67 11.31
CA THR A 388 -4.81 3.92 10.62
C THR A 388 -4.76 5.06 11.63
N PRO A 389 -3.57 5.52 12.05
CA PRO A 389 -3.38 6.51 13.11
C PRO A 389 -4.10 7.84 12.87
N LEU A 390 -4.38 8.17 11.61
CA LEU A 390 -5.06 9.41 11.27
C LEU A 390 -6.49 9.50 11.82
N TYR A 391 -7.17 8.35 12.00
CA TYR A 391 -8.56 8.35 12.49
C TYR A 391 -8.85 7.31 13.59
N VAL A 392 -7.95 6.38 13.87
CA VAL A 392 -8.11 5.40 14.96
C VAL A 392 -7.50 5.97 16.23
N GLY A 393 -8.29 5.94 17.34
CA GLY A 393 -7.85 6.32 18.67
C GLY A 393 -7.59 5.13 19.59
N PHE A 394 -7.07 5.41 20.80
CA PHE A 394 -6.84 4.38 21.81
C PHE A 394 -8.16 3.87 22.42
N ALA A 395 -9.18 4.72 22.52
CA ALA A 395 -10.51 4.29 22.96
C ALA A 395 -11.17 3.33 21.93
N ASP A 396 -10.96 3.55 20.63
CA ASP A 396 -11.38 2.63 19.58
C ASP A 396 -10.67 1.27 19.72
N THR A 397 -9.38 1.31 19.96
CA THR A 397 -8.52 0.15 20.13
C THR A 397 -8.94 -0.69 21.35
N GLU A 398 -9.20 -0.07 22.52
CA GLU A 398 -9.71 -0.76 23.71
C GLU A 398 -11.08 -1.38 23.42
N ARG A 399 -11.99 -0.60 22.81
CA ARG A 399 -13.34 -1.08 22.48
C ARG A 399 -13.28 -2.30 21.57
N ALA A 400 -12.42 -2.29 20.56
CA ALA A 400 -12.25 -3.42 19.64
C ALA A 400 -11.81 -4.70 20.38
N ALA A 401 -10.79 -4.60 21.23
CA ALA A 401 -10.31 -5.74 22.01
C ALA A 401 -11.36 -6.28 22.99
N ARG A 402 -12.10 -5.40 23.64
CA ARG A 402 -13.18 -5.79 24.58
C ARG A 402 -14.33 -6.48 23.86
N VAL A 403 -14.80 -5.94 22.73
CA VAL A 403 -15.85 -6.56 21.92
C VAL A 403 -15.38 -7.91 21.34
N LEU A 404 -14.11 -8.02 20.95
CA LEU A 404 -13.52 -9.31 20.54
C LEU A 404 -13.62 -10.35 21.67
N ALA A 405 -13.29 -9.97 22.90
CA ALA A 405 -13.40 -10.88 24.05
C ALA A 405 -14.84 -11.33 24.30
N GLU A 406 -15.81 -10.40 24.22
CA GLU A 406 -17.24 -10.70 24.36
C GLU A 406 -17.72 -11.70 23.30
N VAL A 407 -17.34 -11.48 22.00
CA VAL A 407 -17.71 -12.37 20.90
C VAL A 407 -17.08 -13.77 21.07
N LEU A 408 -15.80 -13.83 21.45
CA LEU A 408 -15.11 -15.12 21.68
C LEU A 408 -15.69 -15.90 22.87
N ALA A 409 -16.19 -15.24 23.90
CA ALA A 409 -16.86 -15.90 25.00
C ALA A 409 -18.16 -16.62 24.56
N GLU A 410 -18.92 -16.03 23.64
CA GLU A 410 -20.17 -16.60 23.11
C GLU A 410 -19.95 -17.73 22.11
N THR A 411 -18.82 -17.74 21.41
CA THR A 411 -18.50 -18.79 20.41
C THR A 411 -17.84 -20.02 21.01
N GLY A 412 -17.58 -20.04 22.32
CA GLY A 412 -16.93 -21.14 23.04
C GLY A 412 -17.87 -22.01 23.86
N GLU A 413 -19.17 -21.73 23.82
CA GLU A 413 -20.24 -22.59 24.35
C GLU A 413 -20.84 -23.44 23.20
#